data_565e85707c9e5e4bae88bd51f4b98d56
#
_entry.id   565e85707c9e5e4bae88bd51f4b98d56
#
_cell.length_a   1.000
_cell.length_b   1.000
_cell.length_c   1.000
_cell.angle_alpha   90.00
_cell.angle_beta   90.00
_cell.angle_gamma   90.00
#
_symmetry.space_group_name_H-M   'P 1'
#
loop_
_entity.id
_entity.type
_entity.pdbx_description
1 polymer ?
#
loop_
_entity_poly.entity_id
_entity_poly.type
_entity_poly.pdbx_seq_one_letter_code
_entity_poly.pdbx_strand_id
1 'polypeptide(L)'
;LGWGGVGKTTLASVLYDKISYMFDAHCFIEDVHRSYRDGSAIAVQRQILRRTLDEQDLGEYSPSEIAGIIRNRLSSKEVLIVLDNVNEMEQLEQLAINPKLLGRGSRMIITTRDEHILKSYGVDAIHKVSLLNSHDASDLFLRKAFKSDRPSSSTCMELTPSILEYAQGLPLALKVLG
;
A
#
# COMPACT_ATOMS: atom_id res chain seq x y z
N LEU A 1 -1.71 6.58 -5.77
CA LEU A 1 -1.07 6.66 -7.08
C LEU A 1 0.25 7.43 -7.00
N GLY A 2 1.27 7.04 -7.75
CA GLY A 2 2.52 7.81 -7.87
C GLY A 2 3.72 6.95 -8.27
N TRP A 3 4.84 7.60 -8.47
CA TRP A 3 6.08 7.01 -8.98
C TRP A 3 6.66 5.95 -8.02
N GLY A 4 7.55 5.10 -8.54
CA GLY A 4 8.32 4.18 -7.71
C GLY A 4 9.14 4.94 -6.67
N GLY A 5 9.09 4.49 -5.40
CA GLY A 5 9.87 5.13 -4.33
C GLY A 5 9.32 6.44 -3.76
N VAL A 6 8.17 6.95 -4.24
CA VAL A 6 7.55 8.20 -3.72
C VAL A 6 6.93 8.06 -2.32
N GLY A 7 6.84 6.84 -1.78
CA GLY A 7 6.32 6.60 -0.43
C GLY A 7 4.87 6.13 -0.35
N LYS A 8 4.27 5.62 -1.44
CA LYS A 8 2.87 5.12 -1.47
C LYS A 8 2.60 4.06 -0.39
N THR A 9 3.42 3.02 -0.35
CA THR A 9 3.34 1.95 0.66
C THR A 9 3.45 2.50 2.08
N THR A 10 4.41 3.41 2.31
CA THR A 10 4.61 4.04 3.62
C THR A 10 3.38 4.84 4.03
N LEU A 11 2.81 5.63 3.12
CA LEU A 11 1.60 6.41 3.38
C LEU A 11 0.40 5.50 3.67
N ALA A 12 0.22 4.44 2.88
CA ALA A 12 -0.85 3.46 3.06
C ALA A 12 -0.72 2.72 4.40
N SER A 13 0.50 2.32 4.79
CA SER A 13 0.77 1.66 6.08
C SER A 13 0.46 2.58 7.26
N VAL A 14 0.96 3.82 7.25
CA VAL A 14 0.67 4.79 8.31
C VAL A 14 -0.83 5.10 8.42
N LEU A 15 -1.53 5.20 7.28
CA LEU A 15 -2.97 5.39 7.30
C LEU A 15 -3.69 4.17 7.88
N TYR A 16 -3.31 2.97 7.43
CA TYR A 16 -3.85 1.72 7.95
C TYR A 16 -3.68 1.61 9.47
N ASP A 17 -2.49 1.86 9.99
CA ASP A 17 -2.21 1.82 11.44
C ASP A 17 -3.08 2.80 12.23
N LYS A 18 -3.39 3.96 11.62
CA LYS A 18 -4.20 5.00 12.26
C LYS A 18 -5.70 4.74 12.27
N ILE A 19 -6.24 4.01 11.30
CA ILE A 19 -7.69 3.88 11.14
C ILE A 19 -8.21 2.44 11.21
N SER A 20 -7.34 1.41 11.15
CA SER A 20 -7.77 0.00 11.08
C SER A 20 -8.67 -0.41 12.25
N TYR A 21 -8.42 0.11 13.45
CA TYR A 21 -9.21 -0.18 14.65
C TYR A 21 -10.67 0.33 14.59
N MET A 22 -11.00 1.18 13.63
CA MET A 22 -12.35 1.72 13.42
C MET A 22 -13.25 0.77 12.62
N PHE A 23 -12.70 -0.32 12.08
CA PHE A 23 -13.40 -1.27 11.21
C PHE A 23 -13.60 -2.61 11.93
N ASP A 24 -14.69 -3.29 11.62
CA ASP A 24 -14.99 -4.63 12.18
C ASP A 24 -13.96 -5.67 11.75
N ALA A 25 -13.41 -5.49 10.54
CA ALA A 25 -12.37 -6.35 10.00
C ALA A 25 -11.43 -5.53 9.10
N HIS A 26 -10.16 -5.86 9.11
CA HIS A 26 -9.18 -5.12 8.31
C HIS A 26 -8.04 -6.00 7.84
N CYS A 27 -7.48 -5.69 6.68
CA CYS A 27 -6.27 -6.35 6.18
C CYS A 27 -5.41 -5.42 5.33
N PHE A 28 -4.10 -5.62 5.42
CA PHE A 28 -3.11 -4.99 4.56
C PHE A 28 -2.39 -6.09 3.77
N ILE A 29 -2.60 -6.13 2.46
CA ILE A 29 -1.93 -7.08 1.56
C ILE A 29 -0.73 -6.38 0.95
N GLU A 30 0.44 -6.74 1.43
CA GLU A 30 1.71 -6.22 0.94
C GLU A 30 2.05 -6.84 -0.41
N ASP A 31 2.52 -5.99 -1.34
CA ASP A 31 3.03 -6.40 -2.65
C ASP A 31 2.15 -7.44 -3.37
N VAL A 32 0.93 -7.02 -3.71
CA VAL A 32 -0.04 -7.85 -4.44
C VAL A 32 0.59 -8.46 -5.69
N HIS A 33 1.38 -7.68 -6.45
CA HIS A 33 2.06 -8.17 -7.64
C HIS A 33 2.96 -9.38 -7.35
N ARG A 34 3.76 -9.30 -6.30
CA ARG A 34 4.62 -10.41 -5.89
C ARG A 34 3.82 -11.62 -5.45
N SER A 35 2.78 -11.40 -4.65
CA SER A 35 1.91 -12.48 -4.16
C SER A 35 1.22 -13.23 -5.30
N TYR A 36 0.84 -12.53 -6.37
CA TYR A 36 0.29 -13.12 -7.58
C TYR A 36 1.32 -13.90 -8.37
N ARG A 37 2.52 -13.37 -8.56
CA ARG A 37 3.60 -14.04 -9.27
C ARG A 37 4.04 -15.33 -8.58
N ASP A 38 4.13 -15.29 -7.26
CA ASP A 38 4.67 -16.39 -6.45
C ASP A 38 3.60 -17.42 -6.04
N GLY A 39 2.28 -17.09 -6.12
CA GLY A 39 1.26 -17.95 -5.52
C GLY A 39 -0.13 -17.99 -6.15
N SER A 40 -0.52 -17.11 -7.00
CA SER A 40 -1.87 -16.98 -7.59
C SER A 40 -2.88 -16.13 -6.80
N ALA A 41 -3.99 -15.77 -7.45
CA ALA A 41 -5.13 -15.04 -6.86
C ALA A 41 -5.66 -15.70 -5.58
N ILE A 42 -5.69 -17.03 -5.53
CA ILE A 42 -6.17 -17.81 -4.39
C ILE A 42 -5.34 -17.54 -3.13
N ALA A 43 -4.03 -17.39 -3.28
CA ALA A 43 -3.16 -17.11 -2.14
C ALA A 43 -3.51 -15.76 -1.51
N VAL A 44 -3.76 -14.74 -2.34
CA VAL A 44 -4.17 -13.41 -1.87
C VAL A 44 -5.58 -13.45 -1.25
N GLN A 45 -6.53 -14.13 -1.89
CA GLN A 45 -7.88 -14.32 -1.36
C GLN A 45 -7.87 -15.01 0.01
N ARG A 46 -7.09 -16.08 0.16
CA ARG A 46 -6.91 -16.77 1.45
C ARG A 46 -6.29 -15.86 2.50
N GLN A 47 -5.33 -15.03 2.12
CA GLN A 47 -4.72 -14.07 3.03
C GLN A 47 -5.74 -13.02 3.50
N ILE A 48 -6.61 -12.53 2.61
CA ILE A 48 -7.69 -11.62 2.97
C ILE A 48 -8.64 -12.28 3.98
N LEU A 49 -9.10 -13.51 3.70
CA LEU A 49 -9.99 -14.23 4.61
C LEU A 49 -9.37 -14.45 5.98
N ARG A 50 -8.13 -14.94 6.04
CA ARG A 50 -7.43 -15.17 7.32
C ARG A 50 -7.33 -13.91 8.16
N ARG A 51 -7.04 -12.77 7.53
CA ARG A 51 -6.86 -11.51 8.24
C ARG A 51 -8.18 -10.80 8.60
N THR A 52 -9.25 -11.04 7.85
CA THR A 52 -10.54 -10.35 8.08
C THR A 52 -11.53 -11.18 8.89
N LEU A 53 -11.39 -12.49 8.91
CA LEU A 53 -12.36 -13.39 9.56
C LEU A 53 -11.76 -14.25 10.67
N ASP A 54 -10.46 -14.12 10.93
CA ASP A 54 -9.70 -14.92 11.90
C ASP A 54 -9.84 -16.45 11.65
N GLU A 55 -10.11 -16.83 10.42
CA GLU A 55 -10.22 -18.23 10.00
C GLU A 55 -8.83 -18.79 9.69
N GLN A 56 -8.33 -19.64 10.56
CA GLN A 56 -7.01 -20.29 10.37
C GLN A 56 -7.11 -21.52 9.46
N ASP A 57 -8.22 -22.23 9.47
CA ASP A 57 -8.45 -23.40 8.63
C ASP A 57 -9.42 -23.09 7.49
N LEU A 58 -8.85 -22.79 6.33
CA LEU A 58 -9.61 -22.51 5.11
C LEU A 58 -9.82 -23.77 4.25
N GLY A 59 -9.51 -24.96 4.75
CA GLY A 59 -9.70 -26.21 4.05
C GLY A 59 -9.19 -26.23 2.59
N GLU A 60 -9.64 -27.18 1.81
CA GLU A 60 -9.40 -27.28 0.37
C GLU A 60 -10.54 -26.63 -0.43
N TYR A 61 -10.83 -25.35 -0.15
CA TYR A 61 -11.83 -24.60 -0.94
C TYR A 61 -11.33 -24.29 -2.34
N SER A 62 -12.20 -24.45 -3.31
CA SER A 62 -11.98 -23.96 -4.68
C SER A 62 -11.98 -22.42 -4.73
N PRO A 63 -11.41 -21.79 -5.80
CA PRO A 63 -11.41 -20.33 -5.95
C PRO A 63 -12.79 -19.70 -5.89
N SER A 64 -13.79 -20.37 -6.45
CA SER A 64 -15.18 -19.89 -6.49
C SER A 64 -15.85 -19.93 -5.11
N GLU A 65 -15.53 -20.94 -4.29
CA GLU A 65 -16.02 -21.04 -2.91
C GLU A 65 -15.39 -19.96 -2.05
N ILE A 66 -14.07 -19.72 -2.18
CA ILE A 66 -13.37 -18.64 -1.47
C ILE A 66 -13.98 -17.28 -1.83
N ALA A 67 -14.19 -17.02 -3.11
CA ALA A 67 -14.83 -15.78 -3.57
C ALA A 67 -16.26 -15.62 -3.01
N GLY A 68 -17.01 -16.72 -2.92
CA GLY A 68 -18.34 -16.74 -2.32
C GLY A 68 -18.31 -16.43 -0.81
N ILE A 69 -17.37 -17.02 -0.08
CA ILE A 69 -17.16 -16.76 1.35
C ILE A 69 -16.80 -15.30 1.60
N ILE A 70 -15.82 -14.75 0.84
CA ILE A 70 -15.43 -13.34 0.92
C ILE A 70 -16.68 -12.46 0.75
N ARG A 71 -17.44 -12.67 -0.32
CA ARG A 71 -18.62 -11.86 -0.64
C ARG A 71 -19.66 -11.92 0.47
N ASN A 72 -20.02 -13.12 0.92
CA ASN A 72 -21.09 -13.29 1.90
C ASN A 72 -20.71 -12.77 3.28
N ARG A 73 -19.47 -12.99 3.72
CA ARG A 73 -19.06 -12.64 5.08
C ARG A 73 -18.60 -11.19 5.24
N LEU A 74 -18.04 -10.59 4.19
CA LEU A 74 -17.62 -9.19 4.26
C LEU A 74 -18.76 -8.21 3.92
N SER A 75 -19.87 -8.67 3.33
CA SER A 75 -21.01 -7.80 3.01
C SER A 75 -21.75 -7.23 4.23
N SER A 76 -21.64 -7.88 5.38
CA SER A 76 -22.29 -7.46 6.64
C SER A 76 -21.37 -6.73 7.61
N LYS A 77 -20.11 -6.50 7.23
CA LYS A 77 -19.07 -5.89 8.09
C LYS A 77 -18.53 -4.60 7.48
N GLU A 78 -18.17 -3.64 8.32
CA GLU A 78 -17.34 -2.51 7.91
C GLU A 78 -15.89 -2.97 7.78
N VAL A 79 -15.35 -3.00 6.56
CA VAL A 79 -14.04 -3.61 6.28
C VAL A 79 -13.07 -2.58 5.72
N LEU A 80 -11.83 -2.59 6.21
CA LEU A 80 -10.70 -1.87 5.60
C LEU A 80 -9.78 -2.86 4.88
N ILE A 81 -9.69 -2.74 3.57
CA ILE A 81 -8.78 -3.55 2.74
C ILE A 81 -7.74 -2.63 2.10
N VAL A 82 -6.46 -2.91 2.33
CA VAL A 82 -5.36 -2.23 1.64
C VAL A 82 -4.67 -3.21 0.71
N LEU A 83 -4.60 -2.87 -0.57
CA LEU A 83 -3.93 -3.62 -1.63
C LEU A 83 -2.72 -2.81 -2.11
N ASP A 84 -1.53 -3.21 -1.70
CA ASP A 84 -0.30 -2.50 -2.04
C ASP A 84 0.36 -3.06 -3.30
N ASN A 85 0.90 -2.16 -4.12
CA ASN A 85 1.67 -2.45 -5.34
C ASN A 85 0.91 -3.28 -6.39
N VAL A 86 -0.34 -2.90 -6.66
CA VAL A 86 -1.12 -3.45 -7.79
C VAL A 86 -0.55 -2.90 -9.09
N ASN A 87 -0.24 -3.74 -10.08
CA ASN A 87 0.34 -3.34 -11.36
C ASN A 87 -0.42 -3.86 -12.60
N GLU A 88 -1.46 -4.68 -12.40
CA GLU A 88 -2.29 -5.23 -13.47
C GLU A 88 -3.75 -5.26 -13.03
N MET A 89 -4.65 -4.96 -13.97
CA MET A 89 -6.10 -4.96 -13.72
C MET A 89 -6.61 -6.35 -13.32
N GLU A 90 -6.06 -7.38 -13.94
CA GLU A 90 -6.38 -8.78 -13.66
C GLU A 90 -6.22 -9.15 -12.19
N GLN A 91 -5.24 -8.57 -11.49
CA GLN A 91 -5.05 -8.78 -10.05
C GLN A 91 -6.26 -8.36 -9.23
N LEU A 92 -6.92 -7.25 -9.59
CA LEU A 92 -8.13 -6.79 -8.92
C LEU A 92 -9.36 -7.61 -9.30
N GLU A 93 -9.48 -7.99 -10.56
CA GLU A 93 -10.59 -8.80 -11.07
C GLU A 93 -10.61 -10.19 -10.42
N GLN A 94 -9.47 -10.85 -10.37
CA GLN A 94 -9.34 -12.19 -9.79
C GLN A 94 -9.50 -12.24 -8.28
N LEU A 95 -9.33 -11.11 -7.57
CA LEU A 95 -9.63 -11.07 -6.13
C LEU A 95 -11.11 -11.27 -5.83
N ALA A 96 -11.98 -11.08 -6.82
CA ALA A 96 -13.43 -11.19 -6.70
C ALA A 96 -14.03 -10.33 -5.56
N ILE A 97 -13.34 -9.27 -5.16
CA ILE A 97 -13.80 -8.30 -4.18
C ILE A 97 -14.39 -7.12 -4.93
N ASN A 98 -15.70 -6.97 -4.85
CA ASN A 98 -16.36 -5.79 -5.36
C ASN A 98 -16.61 -4.82 -4.19
N PRO A 99 -16.00 -3.62 -4.17
CA PRO A 99 -16.20 -2.65 -3.08
C PRO A 99 -17.67 -2.32 -2.82
N LYS A 100 -18.50 -2.35 -3.86
CA LYS A 100 -19.94 -2.07 -3.75
C LYS A 100 -20.75 -3.16 -3.03
N LEU A 101 -20.15 -4.35 -2.86
CA LEU A 101 -20.78 -5.49 -2.17
C LEU A 101 -20.24 -5.66 -0.74
N LEU A 102 -19.28 -4.86 -0.32
CA LEU A 102 -18.84 -4.81 1.08
C LEU A 102 -19.87 -4.09 1.95
N GLY A 103 -19.83 -4.33 3.26
CA GLY A 103 -20.71 -3.63 4.21
C GLY A 103 -20.56 -2.12 4.13
N ARG A 104 -21.66 -1.42 4.44
CA ARG A 104 -21.70 0.06 4.40
C ARG A 104 -20.64 0.64 5.34
N GLY A 105 -19.89 1.64 4.87
CA GLY A 105 -18.76 2.19 5.62
C GLY A 105 -17.41 1.61 5.24
N SER A 106 -17.38 0.44 4.60
CA SER A 106 -16.13 -0.19 4.15
C SER A 106 -15.27 0.73 3.27
N ARG A 107 -13.96 0.52 3.34
CA ARG A 107 -12.98 1.26 2.54
C ARG A 107 -11.99 0.30 1.88
N MET A 108 -11.68 0.58 0.62
CA MET A 108 -10.61 -0.10 -0.11
C MET A 108 -9.56 0.92 -0.54
N ILE A 109 -8.31 0.67 -0.20
CA ILE A 109 -7.16 1.51 -0.58
C ILE A 109 -6.27 0.70 -1.50
N ILE A 110 -6.01 1.23 -2.69
CA ILE A 110 -5.16 0.58 -3.70
C ILE A 110 -3.95 1.48 -3.94
N THR A 111 -2.74 0.93 -3.82
CA THR A 111 -1.55 1.64 -4.29
C THR A 111 -1.07 1.06 -5.62
N THR A 112 -0.78 1.94 -6.55
CA THR A 112 -0.30 1.58 -7.89
C THR A 112 0.57 2.69 -8.49
N ARG A 113 1.29 2.37 -9.55
CA ARG A 113 2.02 3.35 -10.39
C ARG A 113 1.21 3.74 -11.64
N ASP A 114 0.19 2.96 -11.97
CA ASP A 114 -0.62 3.14 -13.17
C ASP A 114 -2.01 3.69 -12.82
N GLU A 115 -2.30 4.90 -13.30
CA GLU A 115 -3.59 5.57 -13.11
C GLU A 115 -4.71 4.88 -13.90
N HIS A 116 -4.37 4.21 -14.99
CA HIS A 116 -5.35 3.51 -15.82
C HIS A 116 -6.03 2.37 -15.05
N ILE A 117 -5.27 1.62 -14.24
CA ILE A 117 -5.82 0.56 -13.38
C ILE A 117 -6.91 1.11 -12.46
N LEU A 118 -6.66 2.26 -11.80
CA LEU A 118 -7.63 2.85 -10.88
C LEU A 118 -8.88 3.33 -11.59
N LYS A 119 -8.72 3.98 -12.75
CA LYS A 119 -9.85 4.45 -13.57
C LYS A 119 -10.69 3.31 -14.10
N SER A 120 -10.06 2.25 -14.62
CA SER A 120 -10.74 1.07 -15.16
C SER A 120 -11.46 0.27 -14.08
N TYR A 121 -10.88 0.17 -12.88
CA TYR A 121 -11.53 -0.47 -11.73
C TYR A 121 -12.70 0.35 -11.17
N GLY A 122 -12.74 1.65 -11.46
CA GLY A 122 -13.83 2.54 -11.06
C GLY A 122 -13.77 2.94 -9.59
N VAL A 123 -12.57 3.33 -9.11
CA VAL A 123 -12.41 3.86 -7.74
C VAL A 123 -13.11 5.21 -7.57
N ASP A 124 -13.61 5.51 -6.37
CA ASP A 124 -14.33 6.75 -6.07
C ASP A 124 -13.42 7.99 -6.09
N ALA A 125 -12.13 7.82 -5.72
CA ALA A 125 -11.17 8.92 -5.68
C ALA A 125 -9.74 8.46 -5.96
N ILE A 126 -8.94 9.32 -6.59
CA ILE A 126 -7.53 9.09 -6.88
C ILE A 126 -6.70 10.17 -6.19
N HIS A 127 -5.87 9.75 -5.24
CA HIS A 127 -4.88 10.61 -4.62
C HIS A 127 -3.50 10.39 -5.26
N LYS A 128 -2.90 11.45 -5.79
CA LYS A 128 -1.52 11.43 -6.33
C LYS A 128 -0.55 11.83 -5.22
N VAL A 129 0.34 10.90 -4.85
CA VAL A 129 1.40 11.19 -3.87
C VAL A 129 2.47 12.03 -4.55
N SER A 130 2.70 13.22 -4.03
CA SER A 130 3.71 14.16 -4.52
C SER A 130 5.11 13.82 -4.00
N LEU A 131 6.12 14.29 -4.70
CA LEU A 131 7.49 14.31 -4.19
C LEU A 131 7.56 15.20 -2.94
N LEU A 132 8.56 14.97 -2.09
CA LEU A 132 8.80 15.81 -0.93
C LEU A 132 9.22 17.21 -1.36
N ASN A 133 8.75 18.21 -0.64
CA ASN A 133 9.26 19.56 -0.77
C ASN A 133 10.71 19.64 -0.23
N SER A 134 11.40 20.74 -0.45
CA SER A 134 12.82 20.90 -0.08
C SER A 134 13.07 20.75 1.42
N HIS A 135 12.15 21.22 2.25
CA HIS A 135 12.24 21.10 3.71
C HIS A 135 12.13 19.62 4.16
N ASP A 136 11.08 18.93 3.74
CA ASP A 136 10.83 17.52 4.12
C ASP A 136 11.88 16.60 3.53
N ALA A 137 12.38 16.90 2.32
CA ALA A 137 13.47 16.18 1.68
C ALA A 137 14.78 16.30 2.49
N SER A 138 15.12 17.50 2.93
CA SER A 138 16.27 17.78 3.77
C SER A 138 16.17 17.03 5.11
N ASP A 139 15.03 17.12 5.78
CA ASP A 139 14.76 16.43 7.04
C ASP A 139 14.89 14.91 6.90
N LEU A 140 14.33 14.33 5.84
CA LEU A 140 14.43 12.90 5.61
C LEU A 140 15.88 12.47 5.36
N PHE A 141 16.62 13.22 4.53
CA PHE A 141 18.01 12.95 4.24
C PHE A 141 18.86 13.01 5.51
N LEU A 142 18.78 14.12 6.26
CA LEU A 142 19.58 14.31 7.48
C LEU A 142 19.32 13.23 8.53
N ARG A 143 18.05 12.83 8.73
CA ARG A 143 17.69 11.72 9.64
C ARG A 143 18.27 10.37 9.20
N LYS A 144 18.52 10.17 7.90
CA LYS A 144 19.09 8.92 7.37
C LYS A 144 20.60 8.93 7.37
N ALA A 145 21.21 10.05 6.99
CA ALA A 145 22.65 10.24 6.98
C ALA A 145 23.25 10.23 8.39
N PHE A 146 22.52 10.77 9.38
CA PHE A 146 23.02 10.96 10.75
C PHE A 146 22.11 10.26 11.76
N LYS A 147 22.41 8.99 12.06
CA LYS A 147 21.55 8.14 12.94
C LYS A 147 21.45 8.59 14.40
N SER A 148 22.38 9.39 14.91
CA SER A 148 22.41 9.77 16.34
C SER A 148 23.08 11.10 16.68
N ASP A 149 23.85 11.70 15.79
CA ASP A 149 24.58 12.95 16.08
C ASP A 149 24.40 13.98 14.96
N ARG A 150 24.38 15.26 15.36
CA ARG A 150 24.42 16.37 14.39
C ARG A 150 25.65 16.23 13.51
N PRO A 151 25.55 16.58 12.21
CA PRO A 151 26.69 16.51 11.30
C PRO A 151 27.88 17.28 11.89
N SER A 152 28.90 16.52 12.32
CA SER A 152 30.13 17.07 12.87
C SER A 152 31.17 17.42 11.79
N SER A 153 30.89 17.10 10.53
CA SER A 153 31.80 17.43 9.42
C SER A 153 31.21 18.47 8.49
N SER A 154 31.97 19.54 8.27
CA SER A 154 31.66 20.61 7.30
C SER A 154 31.42 20.07 5.89
N THR A 155 32.15 19.01 5.48
CA THR A 155 32.06 18.37 4.18
C THR A 155 30.67 17.77 3.88
N CYS A 156 30.00 17.22 4.88
CA CYS A 156 28.64 16.68 4.69
C CYS A 156 27.60 17.77 4.47
N MET A 157 27.77 18.91 5.13
CA MET A 157 26.90 20.07 4.91
C MET A 157 27.06 20.68 3.52
N GLU A 158 28.28 20.70 3.00
CA GLU A 158 28.59 21.22 1.66
C GLU A 158 27.98 20.35 0.54
N LEU A 159 27.93 19.01 0.74
CA LEU A 159 27.38 18.08 -0.25
C LEU A 159 25.85 17.96 -0.21
N THR A 160 25.23 18.28 0.92
CA THR A 160 23.77 18.16 1.11
C THR A 160 22.96 18.84 0.00
N PRO A 161 23.23 20.09 -0.43
CA PRO A 161 22.46 20.73 -1.49
C PRO A 161 22.50 19.95 -2.81
N SER A 162 23.66 19.48 -3.22
CA SER A 162 23.82 18.70 -4.47
C SER A 162 23.08 17.35 -4.41
N ILE A 163 23.09 16.70 -3.25
CA ILE A 163 22.35 15.45 -3.05
C ILE A 163 20.84 15.69 -3.10
N LEU A 164 20.34 16.74 -2.47
CA LEU A 164 18.92 17.10 -2.48
C LEU A 164 18.46 17.46 -3.90
N GLU A 165 19.27 18.22 -4.65
CA GLU A 165 19.02 18.54 -6.05
C GLU A 165 18.94 17.27 -6.91
N TYR A 166 19.90 16.36 -6.76
CA TYR A 166 19.91 15.08 -7.49
C TYR A 166 18.70 14.21 -7.15
N ALA A 167 18.34 14.11 -5.87
CA ALA A 167 17.22 13.28 -5.40
C ALA A 167 15.84 13.85 -5.78
N GLN A 168 15.74 15.14 -6.09
CA GLN A 168 14.52 15.84 -6.51
C GLN A 168 13.28 15.54 -5.64
N GLY A 169 13.49 15.40 -4.35
CA GLY A 169 12.43 15.10 -3.39
C GLY A 169 11.91 13.67 -3.46
N LEU A 170 12.58 12.73 -4.15
CA LEU A 170 12.19 11.33 -4.18
C LEU A 170 12.65 10.62 -2.88
N PRO A 171 11.71 10.15 -2.01
CA PRO A 171 12.07 9.58 -0.71
C PRO A 171 13.03 8.38 -0.78
N LEU A 172 12.88 7.53 -1.81
CA LEU A 172 13.76 6.38 -1.97
C LEU A 172 15.21 6.81 -2.28
N ALA A 173 15.40 7.80 -3.16
CA ALA A 173 16.72 8.34 -3.47
C ALA A 173 17.37 8.93 -2.22
N LEU A 174 16.63 9.73 -1.45
CA LEU A 174 17.12 10.33 -0.20
C LEU A 174 17.50 9.29 0.86
N LYS A 175 16.78 8.16 0.92
CA LYS A 175 17.10 7.06 1.85
C LYS A 175 18.34 6.26 1.45
N VAL A 176 18.62 6.16 0.15
CA VAL A 176 19.76 5.40 -0.38
C VAL A 176 21.04 6.24 -0.32
N LEU A 177 20.94 7.55 -0.52
CA LEU A 177 22.07 8.48 -0.53
C LEU A 177 22.47 8.96 0.87
N GLY A 178 21.58 8.85 1.87
CA GLY A 178 21.82 9.17 3.28
C GLY A 178 22.11 7.92 4.10
#